data_bfc23c697dfca7f682275a73689fb2ce
#
_entry.id   bfc23c697dfca7f682275a73689fb2ce
#
_cell.length_a   1.000
_cell.length_b   1.000
_cell.length_c   1.000
_cell.angle_alpha   90.00
_cell.angle_beta   90.00
_cell.angle_gamma   90.00
#
_symmetry.space_group_name_H-M   'P 1'
#
loop_
_entity.id
_entity.type
_entity.pdbx_description
1 polymer ?
#
loop_
_entity_poly.entity_id
_entity_poly.type
_entity_poly.pdbx_seq_one_letter_code
_entity_poly.pdbx_strand_id
1 'polypeptide(L)'
;GKEYEARMAELADRIYGYAGHEFKITSPKQLGTVLFDELKLASGGKKRSTAADVLEKLRDSHPIIDDILEYRMYSKIVTTYVEGLQKYIIDGKIYTTFNQTMTQTGRLSSSDPNLQNISIKSQEGKEIRKAFVAPEGYKLISADYSQVELRMLAHMANEQMMIQAFEEDVDIHNRTASIIFGVPANEVDENERRIAKTVNFAVIYGQTEFGLSQELNISRKQAKDFIASYFASYPNSHRCMDSIIEFCKENGYVETMMHRRRAIPEINDKNFMVREFGKRAALNAPLQGSAADLITAAMIKMNQVLKEKNLKSQMLLQIHDELI
;
A
#
# COMPACT_ATOMS: atom_id res chain seq x y z
N GLY A 1 18.47 -13.56 11.82
CA GLY A 1 19.67 -13.15 11.07
C GLY A 1 20.38 -14.34 10.49
N LYS A 2 21.06 -15.14 11.31
CA LYS A 2 21.93 -16.25 10.85
C LYS A 2 21.28 -17.22 9.85
N GLU A 3 20.02 -17.59 10.05
CA GLU A 3 19.29 -18.48 9.14
C GLU A 3 19.10 -17.83 7.76
N TYR A 4 18.74 -16.55 7.71
CA TYR A 4 18.57 -15.82 6.46
C TYR A 4 19.91 -15.59 5.74
N GLU A 5 20.99 -15.32 6.49
CA GLU A 5 22.34 -15.20 5.95
C GLU A 5 22.82 -16.51 5.32
N ALA A 6 22.57 -17.64 5.99
CA ALA A 6 22.90 -18.97 5.46
C ALA A 6 22.12 -19.25 4.16
N ARG A 7 20.82 -18.95 4.14
CA ARG A 7 19.99 -19.13 2.94
C ARG A 7 20.42 -18.21 1.79
N MET A 8 20.81 -16.97 2.10
CA MET A 8 21.37 -16.05 1.09
C MET A 8 22.68 -16.58 0.49
N ALA A 9 23.55 -17.20 1.30
CA ALA A 9 24.78 -17.80 0.81
C ALA A 9 24.50 -18.95 -0.17
N GLU A 10 23.58 -19.87 0.17
CA GLU A 10 23.17 -20.96 -0.71
C GLU A 10 22.59 -20.45 -2.04
N LEU A 11 21.74 -19.42 -1.97
CA LEU A 11 21.16 -18.81 -3.16
C LEU A 11 22.21 -18.10 -4.01
N ALA A 12 23.18 -17.42 -3.39
CA ALA A 12 24.28 -16.76 -4.09
C ALA A 12 25.12 -17.78 -4.86
N ASP A 13 25.48 -18.91 -4.24
CA ASP A 13 26.24 -19.97 -4.90
C ASP A 13 25.51 -20.55 -6.11
N ARG A 14 24.18 -20.74 -6.02
CA ARG A 14 23.35 -21.19 -7.15
C ARG A 14 23.30 -20.14 -8.26
N ILE A 15 23.09 -18.87 -7.91
CA ILE A 15 23.03 -17.75 -8.86
C ILE A 15 24.38 -17.62 -9.60
N TYR A 16 25.50 -17.70 -8.88
CA TYR A 16 26.84 -17.66 -9.49
C TYR A 16 27.10 -18.90 -10.36
N GLY A 17 26.57 -20.05 -9.96
CA GLY A 17 26.63 -21.27 -10.80
C GLY A 17 25.95 -21.09 -12.14
N TYR A 18 24.78 -20.45 -12.18
CA TYR A 18 24.09 -20.13 -13.42
C TYR A 18 24.81 -19.06 -14.27
N ALA A 19 25.39 -18.06 -13.62
CA ALA A 19 26.11 -16.97 -14.30
C ALA A 19 27.52 -17.39 -14.77
N GLY A 20 28.11 -18.42 -14.15
CA GLY A 20 29.50 -18.84 -14.39
C GLY A 20 30.56 -17.95 -13.73
N HIS A 21 30.16 -16.95 -12.98
CA HIS A 21 31.05 -16.04 -12.23
C HIS A 21 30.31 -15.33 -11.11
N GLU A 22 31.07 -14.77 -10.16
CA GLU A 22 30.55 -13.93 -9.09
C GLU A 22 30.25 -12.49 -9.60
N PHE A 23 29.18 -11.91 -9.07
CA PHE A 23 28.79 -10.50 -9.32
C PHE A 23 27.94 -9.98 -8.17
N LYS A 24 27.72 -8.67 -8.10
CA LYS A 24 26.85 -8.07 -7.07
C LYS A 24 25.38 -8.25 -7.42
N ILE A 25 24.71 -9.27 -6.87
CA ILE A 25 23.31 -9.67 -7.15
C ILE A 25 22.33 -8.52 -6.89
N THR A 26 22.62 -7.66 -5.89
CA THR A 26 21.81 -6.48 -5.56
C THR A 26 22.04 -5.29 -6.48
N SER A 27 23.03 -5.33 -7.36
CA SER A 27 23.29 -4.26 -8.33
C SER A 27 22.42 -4.42 -9.58
N PRO A 28 21.47 -3.51 -9.86
CA PRO A 28 20.62 -3.61 -11.04
C PRO A 28 21.42 -3.65 -12.36
N LYS A 29 22.56 -2.93 -12.40
CA LYS A 29 23.42 -2.88 -13.58
C LYS A 29 24.10 -4.23 -13.83
N GLN A 30 24.77 -4.81 -12.82
CA GLN A 30 25.48 -6.11 -12.98
C GLN A 30 24.49 -7.23 -13.24
N LEU A 31 23.38 -7.26 -12.48
CA LEU A 31 22.34 -8.24 -12.70
C LEU A 31 21.71 -8.11 -14.11
N GLY A 32 21.50 -6.91 -14.60
CA GLY A 32 20.99 -6.68 -15.96
C GLY A 32 21.96 -7.21 -17.02
N THR A 33 23.28 -7.07 -16.83
CA THR A 33 24.30 -7.68 -17.69
C THR A 33 24.20 -9.18 -17.71
N VAL A 34 24.15 -9.83 -16.54
CA VAL A 34 24.04 -11.29 -16.43
C VAL A 34 22.76 -11.81 -17.10
N LEU A 35 21.62 -11.23 -16.79
CA LEU A 35 20.32 -11.72 -17.29
C LEU A 35 20.15 -11.51 -18.79
N PHE A 36 20.51 -10.31 -19.30
CA PHE A 36 20.13 -9.89 -20.66
C PHE A 36 21.28 -10.00 -21.65
N ASP A 37 22.54 -9.87 -21.24
CA ASP A 37 23.68 -9.94 -22.14
C ASP A 37 24.34 -11.32 -22.16
N GLU A 38 24.46 -11.98 -20.99
CA GLU A 38 25.14 -13.26 -20.85
C GLU A 38 24.16 -14.43 -21.03
N LEU A 39 23.08 -14.48 -20.23
CA LEU A 39 22.04 -15.51 -20.31
C LEU A 39 21.01 -15.25 -21.42
N LYS A 40 21.01 -14.06 -22.04
CA LYS A 40 20.17 -13.66 -23.19
C LYS A 40 18.68 -13.85 -22.95
N LEU A 41 18.22 -13.63 -21.71
CA LEU A 41 16.80 -13.65 -21.41
C LEU A 41 16.09 -12.49 -22.09
N ALA A 42 14.84 -12.71 -22.51
CA ALA A 42 14.06 -11.66 -23.16
C ALA A 42 13.78 -10.50 -22.19
N SER A 43 14.35 -9.33 -22.43
CA SER A 43 13.98 -8.13 -21.69
C SER A 43 12.58 -7.72 -22.12
N GLY A 44 11.57 -7.88 -21.31
CA GLY A 44 10.14 -7.61 -21.64
C GLY A 44 9.80 -6.18 -22.08
N GLY A 45 10.73 -5.45 -22.71
CA GLY A 45 10.58 -4.11 -23.27
C GLY A 45 11.91 -3.43 -23.62
N LYS A 46 11.86 -2.16 -24.08
CA LYS A 46 13.03 -1.35 -24.46
C LYS A 46 14.00 -1.03 -23.31
N LYS A 47 13.62 -1.24 -22.04
CA LYS A 47 14.45 -0.99 -20.86
C LYS A 47 14.83 -2.29 -20.21
N ARG A 48 16.13 -2.50 -19.97
CA ARG A 48 16.71 -3.62 -19.23
C ARG A 48 16.46 -3.44 -17.72
N SER A 49 15.20 -3.52 -17.30
CA SER A 49 14.83 -3.38 -15.89
C SER A 49 14.98 -4.72 -15.17
N THR A 50 15.57 -4.71 -14.00
CA THR A 50 15.63 -5.84 -13.06
C THR A 50 14.71 -5.62 -11.86
N ALA A 51 13.69 -4.78 -11.98
CA ALA A 51 12.67 -4.59 -10.96
C ALA A 51 11.87 -5.88 -10.74
N ALA A 52 11.34 -6.04 -9.54
CA ALA A 52 10.67 -7.29 -9.15
C ALA A 52 9.51 -7.68 -10.08
N ASP A 53 8.69 -6.69 -10.48
CA ASP A 53 7.55 -6.87 -11.40
C ASP A 53 7.98 -7.33 -12.81
N VAL A 54 9.20 -6.96 -13.23
CA VAL A 54 9.77 -7.42 -14.51
C VAL A 54 10.32 -8.84 -14.35
N LEU A 55 11.03 -9.14 -13.26
CA LEU A 55 11.56 -10.46 -12.98
C LEU A 55 10.43 -11.49 -12.78
N GLU A 56 9.34 -11.13 -12.11
CA GLU A 56 8.16 -11.98 -11.95
C GLU A 56 7.62 -12.51 -13.29
N LYS A 57 7.63 -11.67 -14.34
CA LYS A 57 7.21 -12.05 -15.70
C LYS A 57 8.20 -12.98 -16.40
N LEU A 58 9.41 -13.11 -15.87
CA LEU A 58 10.47 -13.96 -16.43
C LEU A 58 10.67 -15.25 -15.66
N ARG A 59 9.82 -15.58 -14.67
CA ARG A 59 9.97 -16.79 -13.82
C ARG A 59 10.10 -18.07 -14.64
N ASP A 60 9.29 -18.22 -15.65
CA ASP A 60 9.29 -19.44 -16.50
C ASP A 60 10.47 -19.48 -17.51
N SER A 61 11.25 -18.40 -17.59
CA SER A 61 12.32 -18.28 -18.60
C SER A 61 13.63 -18.94 -18.15
N HIS A 62 13.96 -18.89 -16.84
CA HIS A 62 15.18 -19.47 -16.31
C HIS A 62 15.12 -19.60 -14.77
N PRO A 63 15.64 -20.71 -14.17
CA PRO A 63 15.61 -20.92 -12.73
C PRO A 63 16.32 -19.84 -11.89
N ILE A 64 17.30 -19.14 -12.46
CA ILE A 64 18.01 -18.03 -11.80
C ILE A 64 17.07 -16.95 -11.31
N ILE A 65 15.91 -16.76 -11.97
CA ILE A 65 14.96 -15.70 -11.64
C ILE A 65 14.34 -15.91 -10.26
N ASP A 66 13.92 -17.12 -9.95
CA ASP A 66 13.36 -17.45 -8.64
C ASP A 66 14.40 -17.26 -7.54
N ASP A 67 15.63 -17.72 -7.77
CA ASP A 67 16.71 -17.56 -6.82
C ASP A 67 17.08 -16.10 -6.56
N ILE A 68 17.06 -15.25 -7.60
CA ILE A 68 17.30 -13.80 -7.47
C ILE A 68 16.18 -13.13 -6.69
N LEU A 69 14.92 -13.47 -6.95
CA LEU A 69 13.77 -12.90 -6.23
C LEU A 69 13.84 -13.28 -4.75
N GLU A 70 14.11 -14.55 -4.45
CA GLU A 70 14.26 -15.05 -3.09
C GLU A 70 15.47 -14.42 -2.39
N TYR A 71 16.63 -14.34 -3.04
CA TYR A 71 17.83 -13.69 -2.51
C TYR A 71 17.57 -12.22 -2.17
N ARG A 72 16.94 -11.48 -3.06
CA ARG A 72 16.59 -10.05 -2.83
C ARG A 72 15.62 -9.87 -1.68
N MET A 73 14.66 -10.77 -1.52
CA MET A 73 13.74 -10.78 -0.38
C MET A 73 14.52 -10.91 0.93
N TYR A 74 15.37 -11.93 1.08
CA TYR A 74 16.18 -12.11 2.29
C TYR A 74 17.18 -10.96 2.50
N SER A 75 17.84 -10.50 1.45
CA SER A 75 18.76 -9.36 1.53
C SER A 75 18.08 -8.11 2.07
N LYS A 76 16.85 -7.82 1.61
CA LYS A 76 16.06 -6.70 2.12
C LYS A 76 15.71 -6.88 3.60
N ILE A 77 15.34 -8.09 4.01
CA ILE A 77 14.99 -8.38 5.41
C ILE A 77 16.22 -8.21 6.30
N VAL A 78 17.35 -8.80 5.92
CA VAL A 78 18.60 -8.70 6.70
C VAL A 78 19.03 -7.25 6.82
N THR A 79 19.18 -6.55 5.71
CA THR A 79 19.70 -5.16 5.73
C THR A 79 18.74 -4.17 6.37
N THR A 80 17.42 -4.30 6.16
CA THR A 80 16.44 -3.35 6.64
C THR A 80 16.04 -3.60 8.09
N TYR A 81 15.82 -4.86 8.44
CA TYR A 81 15.24 -5.20 9.75
C TYR A 81 16.24 -5.84 10.70
N VAL A 82 17.04 -6.84 10.25
CA VAL A 82 17.98 -7.53 11.15
C VAL A 82 19.11 -6.59 11.54
N GLU A 83 19.86 -6.07 10.57
CA GLU A 83 20.96 -5.13 10.82
C GLU A 83 20.46 -3.70 11.04
N GLY A 84 19.45 -3.30 10.24
CA GLY A 84 18.93 -1.94 10.23
C GLY A 84 18.28 -1.52 11.53
N LEU A 85 17.55 -2.41 12.23
CA LEU A 85 16.92 -2.09 13.51
C LEU A 85 17.87 -2.17 14.71
N GLN A 86 18.88 -3.05 14.66
CA GLN A 86 19.80 -3.26 15.79
C GLN A 86 20.50 -1.97 16.22
N LYS A 87 20.89 -1.11 15.29
CA LYS A 87 21.55 0.17 15.56
C LYS A 87 20.67 1.21 16.28
N TYR A 88 19.34 0.98 16.30
CA TYR A 88 18.39 1.86 16.99
C TYR A 88 17.93 1.31 18.34
N ILE A 89 18.49 0.18 18.79
CA ILE A 89 18.14 -0.39 20.09
C ILE A 89 18.87 0.39 21.18
N ILE A 90 18.09 1.00 22.07
CA ILE A 90 18.56 1.71 23.27
C ILE A 90 17.86 1.06 24.46
N ASP A 91 18.61 0.46 25.37
CA ASP A 91 18.09 -0.21 26.58
C ASP A 91 16.96 -1.22 26.27
N GLY A 92 17.14 -2.00 25.20
CA GLY A 92 16.19 -3.01 24.77
C GLY A 92 14.92 -2.47 24.09
N LYS A 93 14.88 -1.18 23.77
CA LYS A 93 13.76 -0.51 23.11
C LYS A 93 14.18 0.15 21.81
N ILE A 94 13.24 0.33 20.91
CA ILE A 94 13.42 1.10 19.66
C ILE A 94 12.53 2.33 19.71
N TYR A 95 13.11 3.48 19.39
CA TYR A 95 12.42 4.76 19.32
C TYR A 95 12.43 5.24 17.87
N THR A 96 11.26 5.49 17.31
CA THR A 96 11.11 6.11 15.99
C THR A 96 10.88 7.62 16.12
N THR A 97 11.14 8.33 15.05
CA THR A 97 10.73 9.73 14.90
C THR A 97 9.50 9.80 14.01
N PHE A 98 8.40 10.37 14.53
CA PHE A 98 7.22 10.69 13.74
C PHE A 98 7.32 12.10 13.15
N ASN A 99 7.26 12.19 11.81
CA ASN A 99 7.29 13.47 11.11
C ASN A 99 5.86 13.88 10.74
N GLN A 100 5.44 15.06 11.15
CA GLN A 100 4.08 15.57 10.97
C GLN A 100 3.89 16.33 9.66
N THR A 101 4.96 16.76 8.99
CA THR A 101 4.93 17.69 7.86
C THR A 101 5.53 17.14 6.58
N MET A 102 5.92 15.85 6.55
CA MET A 102 6.62 15.26 5.41
C MET A 102 5.67 14.77 4.32
N THR A 103 4.45 14.37 4.66
CA THR A 103 3.50 13.85 3.68
C THR A 103 2.55 14.93 3.19
N GLN A 104 2.22 14.91 1.91
CA GLN A 104 1.28 15.86 1.32
C GLN A 104 -0.19 15.59 1.72
N THR A 105 -0.49 14.41 2.24
CA THR A 105 -1.84 14.01 2.67
C THR A 105 -2.11 14.27 4.15
N GLY A 106 -1.08 14.68 4.93
CA GLY A 106 -1.17 14.88 6.37
C GLY A 106 -1.04 13.60 7.20
N ARG A 107 -0.80 12.45 6.56
CA ARG A 107 -0.39 11.25 7.30
C ARG A 107 0.94 11.50 8.00
N LEU A 108 1.14 10.90 9.16
CA LEU A 108 2.47 10.82 9.76
C LEU A 108 3.38 9.96 8.90
N SER A 109 4.66 10.27 8.87
CA SER A 109 5.69 9.35 8.43
C SER A 109 6.60 9.00 9.58
N SER A 110 7.25 7.84 9.50
CA SER A 110 8.14 7.32 10.53
C SER A 110 9.55 7.18 9.96
N SER A 111 10.55 7.65 10.68
CA SER A 111 11.96 7.56 10.30
C SER A 111 12.85 7.26 11.51
N ASP A 112 14.02 6.73 11.24
CA ASP A 112 15.11 6.49 12.19
C ASP A 112 14.74 5.65 13.43
N PRO A 113 14.15 4.45 13.25
CA PRO A 113 13.83 3.71 12.03
C PRO A 113 12.40 3.90 11.57
N ASN A 114 12.09 3.59 10.29
CA ASN A 114 10.71 3.54 9.82
C ASN A 114 10.00 2.27 10.33
N LEU A 115 9.14 2.43 11.35
CA LEU A 115 8.35 1.33 11.92
C LEU A 115 6.98 1.14 11.22
N GLN A 116 6.59 2.05 10.32
CA GLN A 116 5.32 1.93 9.58
C GLN A 116 5.37 0.98 8.39
N ASN A 117 6.57 0.52 7.98
CA ASN A 117 6.77 -0.33 6.81
C ASN A 117 7.03 -1.82 7.13
N ILE A 118 6.83 -2.25 8.37
CA ILE A 118 6.99 -3.67 8.72
C ILE A 118 5.81 -4.45 8.11
N SER A 119 6.11 -5.32 7.12
CA SER A 119 5.08 -6.06 6.38
C SER A 119 4.20 -6.92 7.32
N ILE A 120 2.89 -6.90 7.07
CA ILE A 120 1.92 -7.79 7.72
C ILE A 120 1.65 -9.02 6.84
N LYS A 121 1.84 -8.88 5.53
CA LYS A 121 1.42 -9.88 4.55
C LYS A 121 2.45 -10.98 4.37
N SER A 122 3.74 -10.66 4.42
CA SER A 122 4.79 -11.65 4.22
C SER A 122 5.05 -12.44 5.52
N GLN A 123 5.44 -13.70 5.37
CA GLN A 123 5.78 -14.55 6.53
C GLN A 123 6.95 -13.97 7.32
N GLU A 124 7.95 -13.43 6.63
CA GLU A 124 9.13 -12.80 7.21
C GLU A 124 8.77 -11.54 8.02
N GLY A 125 7.86 -10.72 7.51
CA GLY A 125 7.35 -9.56 8.23
C GLY A 125 6.62 -9.95 9.51
N LYS A 126 5.88 -11.07 9.50
CA LYS A 126 5.25 -11.63 10.70
C LYS A 126 6.28 -12.08 11.72
N GLU A 127 7.38 -12.70 11.28
CA GLU A 127 8.49 -13.11 12.17
C GLU A 127 9.19 -11.89 12.78
N ILE A 128 9.41 -10.83 12.01
CA ILE A 128 10.00 -9.57 12.52
C ILE A 128 9.10 -8.94 13.58
N ARG A 129 7.80 -8.95 13.37
CA ARG A 129 6.84 -8.43 14.36
C ARG A 129 6.90 -9.16 15.71
N LYS A 130 7.23 -10.45 15.74
CA LYS A 130 7.42 -11.21 16.98
C LYS A 130 8.58 -10.71 17.85
N ALA A 131 9.52 -9.95 17.28
CA ALA A 131 10.61 -9.34 18.03
C ALA A 131 10.14 -8.14 18.87
N PHE A 132 8.97 -7.57 18.56
CA PHE A 132 8.38 -6.49 19.34
C PHE A 132 7.46 -7.10 20.40
N VAL A 133 7.87 -7.00 21.65
CA VAL A 133 7.16 -7.60 22.79
C VAL A 133 6.78 -6.54 23.80
N ALA A 134 5.66 -6.78 24.49
CA ALA A 134 5.30 -5.95 25.62
C ALA A 134 6.18 -6.28 26.83
N PRO A 135 6.45 -5.29 27.72
CA PRO A 135 7.06 -5.57 29.02
C PRO A 135 6.23 -6.56 29.83
N GLU A 136 6.85 -7.19 30.84
CA GLU A 136 6.14 -8.08 31.77
C GLU A 136 4.95 -7.37 32.41
N GLY A 137 3.80 -8.04 32.45
CA GLY A 137 2.53 -7.51 32.95
C GLY A 137 1.76 -6.61 31.98
N TYR A 138 2.28 -6.41 30.75
CA TYR A 138 1.63 -5.62 29.69
C TYR A 138 1.29 -6.49 28.49
N LYS A 139 0.40 -5.96 27.64
CA LYS A 139 0.05 -6.53 26.33
C LYS A 139 0.13 -5.44 25.26
N LEU A 140 0.54 -5.79 24.06
CA LEU A 140 0.37 -4.96 22.89
C LEU A 140 -1.07 -5.10 22.41
N ILE A 141 -1.75 -3.97 22.20
CA ILE A 141 -3.10 -3.89 21.66
C ILE A 141 -3.01 -3.10 20.37
N SER A 142 -3.51 -3.68 19.29
CA SER A 142 -3.63 -3.03 17.99
C SER A 142 -5.10 -2.69 17.76
N ALA A 143 -5.39 -1.45 17.41
CA ALA A 143 -6.71 -0.97 17.03
C ALA A 143 -6.62 -0.25 15.68
N ASP A 144 -7.28 -0.82 14.67
CA ASP A 144 -7.25 -0.34 13.28
C ASP A 144 -8.64 0.09 12.82
N TYR A 145 -8.69 1.22 12.09
CA TYR A 145 -9.89 1.65 11.39
C TYR A 145 -10.05 0.87 10.09
N SER A 146 -10.94 -0.13 10.10
CA SER A 146 -11.18 -0.93 8.91
C SER A 146 -11.73 -0.10 7.75
N GLN A 147 -11.06 -0.17 6.60
CA GLN A 147 -11.53 0.39 5.32
C GLN A 147 -11.87 1.89 5.40
N VAL A 148 -11.12 2.65 6.20
CA VAL A 148 -11.44 4.05 6.52
C VAL A 148 -11.60 4.94 5.28
N GLU A 149 -10.78 4.77 4.24
CA GLU A 149 -10.87 5.58 3.02
C GLU A 149 -12.17 5.31 2.24
N LEU A 150 -12.65 4.05 2.21
CA LEU A 150 -13.95 3.71 1.63
C LEU A 150 -15.12 4.28 2.45
N ARG A 151 -14.99 4.29 3.77
CA ARG A 151 -15.98 4.94 4.67
C ARG A 151 -16.00 6.45 4.46
N MET A 152 -14.82 7.08 4.26
CA MET A 152 -14.73 8.50 3.90
C MET A 152 -15.43 8.79 2.56
N LEU A 153 -15.19 7.97 1.53
CA LEU A 153 -15.88 8.13 0.25
C LEU A 153 -17.39 7.97 0.40
N ALA A 154 -17.84 6.93 1.10
CA ALA A 154 -19.27 6.71 1.35
C ALA A 154 -19.95 7.92 2.01
N HIS A 155 -19.29 8.48 3.02
CA HIS A 155 -19.79 9.64 3.76
C HIS A 155 -19.76 10.92 2.91
N MET A 156 -18.63 11.25 2.29
CA MET A 156 -18.46 12.48 1.48
C MET A 156 -19.39 12.49 0.26
N ALA A 157 -19.59 11.34 -0.37
CA ALA A 157 -20.48 11.17 -1.50
C ALA A 157 -21.95 11.02 -1.10
N ASN A 158 -22.24 10.82 0.17
CA ASN A 158 -23.57 10.40 0.64
C ASN A 158 -24.09 9.17 -0.14
N GLU A 159 -23.21 8.17 -0.32
CA GLU A 159 -23.51 6.96 -1.09
C GLU A 159 -24.25 5.95 -0.21
N GLN A 160 -25.58 5.98 -0.28
CA GLN A 160 -26.45 5.22 0.64
C GLN A 160 -26.18 3.72 0.63
N MET A 161 -25.90 3.14 -0.55
CA MET A 161 -25.60 1.71 -0.64
C MET A 161 -24.30 1.31 0.08
N MET A 162 -23.31 2.20 0.08
CA MET A 162 -22.07 1.95 0.83
C MET A 162 -22.28 2.20 2.33
N ILE A 163 -22.98 3.27 2.69
CA ILE A 163 -23.32 3.62 4.08
C ILE A 163 -24.06 2.45 4.73
N GLN A 164 -25.13 1.97 4.10
CA GLN A 164 -25.90 0.83 4.59
C GLN A 164 -25.04 -0.42 4.76
N ALA A 165 -24.15 -0.73 3.79
CA ALA A 165 -23.27 -1.89 3.90
C ALA A 165 -22.35 -1.78 5.12
N PHE A 166 -21.85 -0.60 5.45
CA PHE A 166 -21.00 -0.37 6.62
C PHE A 166 -21.81 -0.40 7.94
N GLU A 167 -23.04 0.09 7.96
CA GLU A 167 -23.91 0.05 9.15
C GLU A 167 -24.37 -1.38 9.48
N GLU A 168 -24.59 -2.20 8.45
CA GLU A 168 -24.97 -3.62 8.58
C GLU A 168 -23.77 -4.55 8.74
N ASP A 169 -22.53 -4.00 8.84
CA ASP A 169 -21.27 -4.77 8.93
C ASP A 169 -21.08 -5.77 7.77
N VAL A 170 -21.59 -5.41 6.58
CA VAL A 170 -21.43 -6.20 5.37
C VAL A 170 -20.03 -5.95 4.79
N ASP A 171 -19.34 -7.00 4.37
CA ASP A 171 -18.05 -6.88 3.69
C ASP A 171 -18.20 -6.13 2.37
N ILE A 172 -17.72 -4.89 2.33
CA ILE A 172 -17.82 -4.02 1.15
C ILE A 172 -17.11 -4.58 -0.08
N HIS A 173 -16.06 -5.40 0.11
CA HIS A 173 -15.37 -6.05 -1.00
C HIS A 173 -16.18 -7.20 -1.58
N ASN A 174 -16.88 -7.97 -0.75
CA ASN A 174 -17.84 -8.99 -1.22
C ASN A 174 -19.03 -8.33 -1.93
N ARG A 175 -19.53 -7.21 -1.41
CA ARG A 175 -20.60 -6.45 -2.08
C ARG A 175 -20.15 -5.94 -3.44
N THR A 176 -18.98 -5.37 -3.54
CA THR A 176 -18.40 -4.93 -4.82
C THR A 176 -18.19 -6.11 -5.78
N ALA A 177 -17.70 -7.26 -5.28
CA ALA A 177 -17.57 -8.48 -6.10
C ALA A 177 -18.91 -8.93 -6.68
N SER A 178 -19.93 -9.01 -5.84
CA SER A 178 -21.31 -9.32 -6.28
C SER A 178 -21.76 -8.40 -7.43
N ILE A 179 -21.46 -7.11 -7.35
CA ILE A 179 -21.79 -6.12 -8.36
C ILE A 179 -21.03 -6.35 -9.68
N ILE A 180 -19.69 -6.44 -9.61
CA ILE A 180 -18.85 -6.47 -10.81
C ILE A 180 -18.86 -7.83 -11.53
N PHE A 181 -19.13 -8.92 -10.82
CA PHE A 181 -19.25 -10.27 -11.38
C PHE A 181 -20.70 -10.69 -11.63
N GLY A 182 -21.69 -9.99 -11.05
CA GLY A 182 -23.11 -10.31 -11.19
C GLY A 182 -23.51 -11.60 -10.46
N VAL A 183 -22.83 -11.95 -9.37
CA VAL A 183 -23.08 -13.14 -8.55
C VAL A 183 -23.68 -12.75 -7.20
N PRO A 184 -24.48 -13.60 -6.54
CA PRO A 184 -24.95 -13.36 -5.17
C PRO A 184 -23.78 -13.19 -4.18
N ALA A 185 -23.90 -12.31 -3.20
CA ALA A 185 -22.82 -12.00 -2.27
C ALA A 185 -22.31 -13.21 -1.46
N ASN A 186 -23.18 -14.20 -1.22
CA ASN A 186 -22.82 -15.44 -0.55
C ASN A 186 -22.16 -16.50 -1.45
N GLU A 187 -22.10 -16.25 -2.77
CA GLU A 187 -21.44 -17.10 -3.75
C GLU A 187 -20.08 -16.50 -4.21
N VAL A 188 -19.73 -15.32 -3.75
CA VAL A 188 -18.45 -14.65 -4.05
C VAL A 188 -17.29 -15.49 -3.53
N ASP A 189 -16.39 -15.87 -4.43
CA ASP A 189 -15.17 -16.59 -4.06
C ASP A 189 -14.03 -15.65 -3.59
N GLU A 190 -12.96 -16.23 -3.04
CA GLU A 190 -11.81 -15.45 -2.54
C GLU A 190 -11.09 -14.65 -3.63
N ASN A 191 -11.03 -15.16 -4.85
CA ASN A 191 -10.40 -14.49 -5.98
C ASN A 191 -11.25 -13.30 -6.46
N GLU A 192 -12.54 -13.49 -6.58
CA GLU A 192 -13.50 -12.43 -6.92
C GLU A 192 -13.46 -11.30 -5.86
N ARG A 193 -13.46 -11.67 -4.58
CA ARG A 193 -13.29 -10.71 -3.48
C ARG A 193 -11.97 -9.96 -3.55
N ARG A 194 -10.86 -10.65 -3.88
CA ARG A 194 -9.54 -10.05 -4.06
C ARG A 194 -9.54 -9.05 -5.23
N ILE A 195 -10.14 -9.41 -6.35
CA ILE A 195 -10.29 -8.54 -7.51
C ILE A 195 -11.12 -7.31 -7.14
N ALA A 196 -12.27 -7.49 -6.51
CA ALA A 196 -13.14 -6.41 -6.07
C ALA A 196 -12.44 -5.46 -5.09
N LYS A 197 -11.61 -5.99 -4.19
CA LYS A 197 -10.76 -5.18 -3.32
C LYS A 197 -9.82 -4.29 -4.13
N THR A 198 -9.18 -4.82 -5.16
CA THR A 198 -8.32 -4.04 -6.06
C THR A 198 -9.12 -2.98 -6.81
N VAL A 199 -10.31 -3.29 -7.30
CA VAL A 199 -11.22 -2.33 -7.97
C VAL A 199 -11.61 -1.19 -7.01
N ASN A 200 -12.01 -1.50 -5.78
CA ASN A 200 -12.36 -0.50 -4.77
C ASN A 200 -11.22 0.51 -4.57
N PHE A 201 -9.98 0.03 -4.40
CA PHE A 201 -8.83 0.91 -4.23
C PHE A 201 -8.43 1.63 -5.52
N ALA A 202 -8.52 0.97 -6.67
CA ALA A 202 -8.27 1.59 -7.97
C ALA A 202 -9.17 2.82 -8.19
N VAL A 203 -10.45 2.70 -7.86
CA VAL A 203 -11.40 3.81 -7.96
C VAL A 203 -11.01 4.95 -7.03
N ILE A 204 -10.77 4.69 -5.74
CA ILE A 204 -10.38 5.72 -4.76
C ILE A 204 -9.13 6.48 -5.20
N TYR A 205 -8.16 5.79 -5.79
CA TYR A 205 -6.91 6.39 -6.25
C TYR A 205 -6.98 6.95 -7.68
N GLY A 206 -8.16 6.95 -8.31
CA GLY A 206 -8.36 7.46 -9.65
C GLY A 206 -7.55 6.72 -10.71
N GLN A 207 -7.35 5.41 -10.51
CA GLN A 207 -6.60 4.57 -11.44
C GLN A 207 -7.38 4.39 -12.74
N THR A 208 -6.67 4.41 -13.88
CA THR A 208 -7.29 4.19 -15.19
C THR A 208 -7.53 2.70 -15.46
N GLU A 209 -8.39 2.41 -16.46
CA GLU A 209 -8.60 1.04 -16.94
C GLU A 209 -7.29 0.35 -17.38
N PHE A 210 -6.32 1.13 -17.88
CA PHE A 210 -5.00 0.60 -18.22
C PHE A 210 -4.23 0.16 -16.94
N GLY A 211 -4.18 1.01 -15.93
CA GLY A 211 -3.52 0.68 -14.66
C GLY A 211 -4.13 -0.55 -14.01
N LEU A 212 -5.48 -0.58 -13.90
CA LEU A 212 -6.21 -1.70 -13.32
C LEU A 212 -6.01 -3.00 -14.11
N SER A 213 -5.99 -2.93 -15.45
CA SER A 213 -5.75 -4.10 -16.30
C SER A 213 -4.36 -4.71 -16.09
N GLN A 214 -3.34 -3.88 -15.89
CA GLN A 214 -1.98 -4.35 -15.57
C GLN A 214 -1.90 -4.98 -14.17
N GLU A 215 -2.54 -4.37 -13.19
CA GLU A 215 -2.50 -4.85 -11.80
C GLU A 215 -3.22 -6.19 -11.62
N LEU A 216 -4.37 -6.35 -12.29
CA LEU A 216 -5.16 -7.59 -12.24
C LEU A 216 -4.76 -8.63 -13.29
N ASN A 217 -3.86 -8.28 -14.22
CA ASN A 217 -3.53 -9.12 -15.39
C ASN A 217 -4.76 -9.55 -16.22
N ILE A 218 -5.64 -8.59 -16.50
CA ILE A 218 -6.87 -8.76 -17.29
C ILE A 218 -6.85 -7.85 -18.53
N SER A 219 -7.79 -8.04 -19.45
CA SER A 219 -7.96 -7.17 -20.60
C SER A 219 -8.39 -5.74 -20.18
N ARG A 220 -7.99 -4.73 -20.96
CA ARG A 220 -8.46 -3.34 -20.75
C ARG A 220 -9.98 -3.23 -20.81
N LYS A 221 -10.63 -4.06 -21.65
CA LYS A 221 -12.09 -4.09 -21.74
C LYS A 221 -12.70 -4.55 -20.41
N GLN A 222 -12.23 -5.66 -19.85
CA GLN A 222 -12.70 -6.13 -18.53
C GLN A 222 -12.48 -5.10 -17.42
N ALA A 223 -11.29 -4.47 -17.38
CA ALA A 223 -11.02 -3.42 -16.41
C ALA A 223 -11.97 -2.24 -16.54
N LYS A 224 -12.27 -1.82 -17.78
CA LYS A 224 -13.26 -0.77 -18.06
C LYS A 224 -14.67 -1.18 -17.63
N ASP A 225 -15.07 -2.42 -17.91
CA ASP A 225 -16.39 -2.94 -17.55
C ASP A 225 -16.55 -3.01 -16.02
N PHE A 226 -15.50 -3.40 -15.26
CA PHE A 226 -15.52 -3.39 -13.81
C PHE A 226 -15.68 -1.97 -13.23
N ILE A 227 -14.93 -0.99 -13.74
CA ILE A 227 -15.05 0.41 -13.31
C ILE A 227 -16.45 0.96 -13.65
N ALA A 228 -16.98 0.64 -14.82
CA ALA A 228 -18.31 1.07 -15.23
C ALA A 228 -19.41 0.47 -14.33
N SER A 229 -19.34 -0.82 -14.03
CA SER A 229 -20.28 -1.51 -13.12
C SER A 229 -20.21 -0.94 -11.69
N TYR A 230 -19.00 -0.63 -11.22
CA TYR A 230 -18.80 0.02 -9.93
C TYR A 230 -19.53 1.37 -9.87
N PHE A 231 -19.30 2.27 -10.82
CA PHE A 231 -19.93 3.59 -10.83
C PHE A 231 -21.43 3.56 -11.16
N ALA A 232 -21.89 2.56 -11.92
CA ALA A 232 -23.32 2.35 -12.12
C ALA A 232 -24.04 2.01 -10.80
N SER A 233 -23.36 1.27 -9.92
CA SER A 233 -23.90 0.87 -8.62
C SER A 233 -23.68 1.92 -7.52
N TYR A 234 -22.66 2.76 -7.68
CA TYR A 234 -22.30 3.83 -6.73
C TYR A 234 -22.30 5.21 -7.42
N PRO A 235 -23.45 5.68 -7.94
CA PRO A 235 -23.51 6.88 -8.77
C PRO A 235 -23.19 8.17 -7.99
N ASN A 236 -23.44 8.22 -6.68
CA ASN A 236 -23.09 9.36 -5.85
C ASN A 236 -21.58 9.47 -5.67
N SER A 237 -20.89 8.33 -5.54
CA SER A 237 -19.43 8.30 -5.49
C SER A 237 -18.82 8.86 -6.77
N HIS A 238 -19.35 8.51 -7.95
CA HIS A 238 -18.88 9.04 -9.23
C HIS A 238 -19.08 10.58 -9.28
N ARG A 239 -20.30 11.05 -8.99
CA ARG A 239 -20.57 12.50 -8.97
C ARG A 239 -19.70 13.27 -7.98
N CYS A 240 -19.45 12.71 -6.80
CA CYS A 240 -18.56 13.30 -5.82
C CYS A 240 -17.14 13.44 -6.36
N MET A 241 -16.61 12.40 -6.99
CA MET A 241 -15.28 12.40 -7.57
C MET A 241 -15.15 13.43 -8.71
N ASP A 242 -16.14 13.52 -9.58
CA ASP A 242 -16.19 14.54 -10.63
C ASP A 242 -16.22 15.95 -10.03
N SER A 243 -17.03 16.18 -9.00
CA SER A 243 -17.11 17.48 -8.32
C SER A 243 -15.79 17.89 -7.66
N ILE A 244 -15.04 16.94 -7.09
CA ILE A 244 -13.71 17.20 -6.52
C ILE A 244 -12.74 17.66 -7.62
N ILE A 245 -12.76 17.01 -8.77
CA ILE A 245 -11.89 17.37 -9.91
C ILE A 245 -12.25 18.77 -10.42
N GLU A 246 -13.54 19.08 -10.63
CA GLU A 246 -13.96 20.40 -11.10
C GLU A 246 -13.62 21.49 -10.08
N PHE A 247 -13.90 21.28 -8.81
CA PHE A 247 -13.49 22.19 -7.75
C PHE A 247 -11.98 22.46 -7.76
N CYS A 248 -11.18 21.39 -7.93
CA CYS A 248 -9.74 21.51 -7.99
C CYS A 248 -9.25 22.31 -9.20
N LYS A 249 -9.89 22.13 -10.37
CA LYS A 249 -9.57 22.90 -11.58
C LYS A 249 -9.83 24.40 -11.40
N GLU A 250 -10.91 24.74 -10.75
CA GLU A 250 -11.33 26.13 -10.51
C GLU A 250 -10.46 26.81 -9.44
N ASN A 251 -10.13 26.10 -8.36
CA ASN A 251 -9.53 26.66 -7.18
C ASN A 251 -8.01 26.35 -7.02
N GLY A 252 -7.49 25.37 -7.75
CA GLY A 252 -6.08 24.96 -7.68
C GLY A 252 -5.71 24.12 -6.44
N TYR A 253 -6.69 23.75 -5.62
CA TYR A 253 -6.50 22.92 -4.42
C TYR A 253 -7.71 22.03 -4.16
N VAL A 254 -7.55 21.08 -3.24
CA VAL A 254 -8.62 20.27 -2.64
C VAL A 254 -8.58 20.38 -1.12
N GLU A 255 -9.68 20.04 -0.45
CA GLU A 255 -9.82 20.10 1.00
C GLU A 255 -10.20 18.75 1.60
N THR A 256 -9.70 18.47 2.82
CA THR A 256 -10.22 17.39 3.66
C THR A 256 -11.55 17.79 4.31
N MET A 257 -12.24 16.85 4.96
CA MET A 257 -13.44 17.11 5.76
C MET A 257 -13.18 18.08 6.92
N MET A 258 -11.95 18.21 7.38
CA MET A 258 -11.53 19.17 8.41
C MET A 258 -10.89 20.44 7.81
N HIS A 259 -11.14 20.71 6.53
CA HIS A 259 -10.72 21.93 5.80
C HIS A 259 -9.21 22.12 5.67
N ARG A 260 -8.43 21.03 5.77
CA ARG A 260 -7.00 21.08 5.45
C ARG A 260 -6.84 21.09 3.94
N ARG A 261 -6.15 22.11 3.42
CA ARG A 261 -5.95 22.32 1.98
C ARG A 261 -4.69 21.65 1.46
N ARG A 262 -4.82 21.07 0.27
CA ARG A 262 -3.68 20.61 -0.54
C ARG A 262 -3.73 21.28 -1.90
N ALA A 263 -2.72 22.08 -2.22
CA ALA A 263 -2.54 22.62 -3.58
C ALA A 263 -2.21 21.50 -4.58
N ILE A 264 -2.80 21.57 -5.75
CA ILE A 264 -2.60 20.63 -6.88
C ILE A 264 -2.27 21.45 -8.13
N PRO A 265 -1.06 22.01 -8.25
CA PRO A 265 -0.69 22.85 -9.40
C PRO A 265 -0.74 22.08 -10.72
N GLU A 266 -0.62 20.76 -10.69
CA GLU A 266 -0.63 19.88 -11.86
C GLU A 266 -2.02 19.77 -12.52
N ILE A 267 -3.11 20.15 -11.85
CA ILE A 267 -4.48 19.88 -12.31
C ILE A 267 -4.80 20.51 -13.66
N ASN A 268 -4.23 21.67 -13.95
CA ASN A 268 -4.41 22.43 -15.18
C ASN A 268 -3.17 22.44 -16.09
N ASP A 269 -2.21 21.52 -15.86
CA ASP A 269 -0.99 21.45 -16.68
C ASP A 269 -1.30 21.13 -18.15
N LYS A 270 -0.53 21.72 -19.06
CA LYS A 270 -0.66 21.46 -20.52
C LYS A 270 -0.25 20.04 -20.88
N ASN A 271 0.70 19.47 -20.15
CA ASN A 271 1.13 18.08 -20.35
C ASN A 271 0.05 17.12 -19.83
N PHE A 272 -0.43 16.25 -20.71
CA PHE A 272 -1.46 15.27 -20.40
C PHE A 272 -1.09 14.38 -19.21
N MET A 273 0.15 13.86 -19.17
CA MET A 273 0.58 12.96 -18.09
C MET A 273 0.64 13.65 -16.74
N VAL A 274 1.10 14.91 -16.71
CA VAL A 274 1.14 15.73 -15.48
C VAL A 274 -0.28 16.04 -15.01
N ARG A 275 -1.17 16.42 -15.93
CA ARG A 275 -2.58 16.67 -15.62
C ARG A 275 -3.31 15.44 -15.07
N GLU A 276 -3.09 14.26 -15.66
CA GLU A 276 -3.68 13.00 -15.14
C GLU A 276 -3.10 12.63 -13.76
N PHE A 277 -1.83 12.92 -13.51
CA PHE A 277 -1.27 12.81 -12.16
C PHE A 277 -1.98 13.77 -11.20
N GLY A 278 -2.19 15.03 -11.59
CA GLY A 278 -2.95 16.02 -10.82
C GLY A 278 -4.36 15.56 -10.47
N LYS A 279 -5.09 14.97 -11.42
CA LYS A 279 -6.43 14.42 -11.15
C LYS A 279 -6.40 13.31 -10.10
N ARG A 280 -5.48 12.36 -10.20
CA ARG A 280 -5.33 11.30 -9.19
C ARG A 280 -4.98 11.87 -7.81
N ALA A 281 -4.08 12.85 -7.77
CA ALA A 281 -3.72 13.53 -6.52
C ALA A 281 -4.92 14.28 -5.91
N ALA A 282 -5.75 14.92 -6.75
CA ALA A 282 -6.96 15.61 -6.32
C ALA A 282 -8.02 14.67 -5.75
N LEU A 283 -8.20 13.49 -6.33
CA LEU A 283 -9.14 12.47 -5.82
C LEU A 283 -8.67 11.83 -4.53
N ASN A 284 -7.39 11.47 -4.45
CA ASN A 284 -6.83 10.79 -3.29
C ASN A 284 -6.73 11.70 -2.06
N ALA A 285 -6.34 12.97 -2.23
CA ALA A 285 -6.00 13.85 -1.12
C ALA A 285 -7.17 14.12 -0.14
N PRO A 286 -8.42 14.36 -0.56
CA PRO A 286 -9.53 14.52 0.38
C PRO A 286 -9.81 13.25 1.18
N LEU A 287 -9.77 12.08 0.56
CA LEU A 287 -10.08 10.79 1.20
C LEU A 287 -8.98 10.39 2.18
N GLN A 288 -7.77 10.26 1.70
CA GLN A 288 -6.62 9.88 2.55
C GLN A 288 -6.31 10.95 3.59
N GLY A 289 -6.49 12.22 3.23
CA GLY A 289 -6.28 13.33 4.15
C GLY A 289 -7.33 13.38 5.26
N SER A 290 -8.62 13.15 4.95
CA SER A 290 -9.67 13.09 5.97
C SER A 290 -9.48 11.88 6.90
N ALA A 291 -9.02 10.74 6.39
CA ALA A 291 -8.64 9.61 7.22
C ALA A 291 -7.47 9.96 8.17
N ALA A 292 -6.46 10.69 7.68
CA ALA A 292 -5.35 11.16 8.52
C ALA A 292 -5.80 12.16 9.58
N ASP A 293 -6.74 13.04 9.27
CA ASP A 293 -7.33 13.96 10.23
C ASP A 293 -8.13 13.22 11.31
N LEU A 294 -8.92 12.21 10.89
CA LEU A 294 -9.70 11.37 11.81
C LEU A 294 -8.79 10.62 12.80
N ILE A 295 -7.73 9.95 12.31
CA ILE A 295 -6.81 9.23 13.19
C ILE A 295 -6.09 10.19 14.15
N THR A 296 -5.75 11.39 13.71
CA THR A 296 -5.14 12.42 14.55
C THR A 296 -6.11 12.86 15.66
N ALA A 297 -7.38 13.10 15.33
CA ALA A 297 -8.40 13.41 16.31
C ALA A 297 -8.62 12.24 17.30
N ALA A 298 -8.60 11.01 16.81
CA ALA A 298 -8.69 9.80 17.65
C ALA A 298 -7.52 9.69 18.62
N MET A 299 -6.28 9.98 18.19
CA MET A 299 -5.10 9.99 19.04
C MET A 299 -5.23 11.01 20.17
N ILE A 300 -5.68 12.23 19.85
CA ILE A 300 -5.90 13.30 20.84
C ILE A 300 -6.95 12.84 21.86
N LYS A 301 -8.09 12.33 21.38
CA LYS A 301 -9.17 11.86 22.24
C LYS A 301 -8.75 10.68 23.11
N MET A 302 -8.01 9.72 22.55
CA MET A 302 -7.48 8.58 23.29
C MET A 302 -6.55 9.04 24.42
N ASN A 303 -5.62 9.95 24.12
CA ASN A 303 -4.71 10.50 25.15
C ASN A 303 -5.46 11.21 26.28
N GLN A 304 -6.54 11.95 25.98
CA GLN A 304 -7.40 12.57 26.98
C GLN A 304 -8.08 11.50 27.87
N VAL A 305 -8.70 10.49 27.25
CA VAL A 305 -9.40 9.42 27.96
C VAL A 305 -8.46 8.61 28.86
N LEU A 306 -7.25 8.29 28.38
CA LEU A 306 -6.24 7.60 29.19
C LEU A 306 -5.88 8.39 30.46
N LYS A 307 -5.73 9.71 30.34
CA LYS A 307 -5.44 10.60 31.48
C LYS A 307 -6.63 10.76 32.42
N GLU A 308 -7.82 11.05 31.89
CA GLU A 308 -9.03 11.26 32.69
C GLU A 308 -9.42 10.02 33.49
N LYS A 309 -9.25 8.84 32.90
CA LYS A 309 -9.55 7.55 33.58
C LYS A 309 -8.37 7.00 34.36
N ASN A 310 -7.24 7.72 34.42
CA ASN A 310 -6.00 7.31 35.11
C ASN A 310 -5.57 5.87 34.73
N LEU A 311 -5.64 5.55 33.41
CA LEU A 311 -5.26 4.24 32.90
C LEU A 311 -3.74 4.15 32.72
N LYS A 312 -3.17 2.96 32.99
CA LYS A 312 -1.74 2.69 32.82
C LYS A 312 -1.34 2.39 31.34
N SER A 313 -2.33 2.25 30.48
CA SER A 313 -2.10 2.02 29.05
C SER A 313 -1.41 3.23 28.40
N GLN A 314 -0.55 2.96 27.44
CA GLN A 314 0.19 3.97 26.71
C GLN A 314 -0.02 3.79 25.21
N MET A 315 -0.22 4.86 24.48
CA MET A 315 -0.20 4.86 23.04
C MET A 315 1.25 4.92 22.56
N LEU A 316 1.71 3.90 21.85
CA LEU A 316 3.11 3.72 21.49
C LEU A 316 3.40 4.15 20.05
N LEU A 317 2.57 3.68 19.11
CA LEU A 317 2.79 3.84 17.67
C LEU A 317 1.49 4.19 16.96
N GLN A 318 1.64 4.93 15.87
CA GLN A 318 0.61 5.14 14.86
C GLN A 318 1.14 4.56 13.53
N ILE A 319 0.39 3.63 12.93
CA ILE A 319 0.76 2.96 11.69
C ILE A 319 -0.39 3.14 10.70
N HIS A 320 -0.34 4.20 9.89
CA HIS A 320 -1.37 4.57 8.91
C HIS A 320 -2.75 4.79 9.56
N ASP A 321 -3.57 3.76 9.65
CA ASP A 321 -4.93 3.80 10.20
C ASP A 321 -5.04 3.02 11.52
N GLU A 322 -3.90 2.57 12.07
CA GLU A 322 -3.75 1.72 13.25
C GLU A 322 -3.08 2.48 14.40
N LEU A 323 -3.54 2.24 15.62
CA LEU A 323 -2.90 2.67 16.88
C LEU A 323 -2.46 1.45 17.68
N ILE A 324 -1.25 1.51 18.22
CA ILE A 324 -0.71 0.48 19.10
C ILE A 324 -0.40 1.11 20.47
#